data_6596e93f2f2879f774966387cea50ca7
#
_entry.id   6596e93f2f2879f774966387cea50ca7
#
_cell.length_a   1.000
_cell.length_b   1.000
_cell.length_c   1.000
_cell.angle_alpha   90.00
_cell.angle_beta   90.00
_cell.angle_gamma   90.00
#
_symmetry.space_group_name_H-M   'P 1'
#
loop_
_entity.id
_entity.type
_entity.pdbx_description
1 polymer ?
#
loop_
_entity_poly.entity_id
_entity_poly.type
_entity_poly.pdbx_seq_one_letter_code
_entity_poly.pdbx_strand_id
1 'polypeptide(L)'
;IHYLRSIDDVEMIKSSLKGSKNMVIIGGGYIGLEVAAVANTLGLNVTVVEMASRILERVTSKTISSFYNSFHESRGVKILTNTLVQAINGDNRVSSVETSSGSIEADIVIVGIGVLPCQALAEDAGVKVDNGIIVDEFCKTSDDYIFSAGDCTLHPSHFYNKNIRLESVHNAIEQGKTVASSIVGEKVSYNQIPWFWSDQFELKLQIAGLNNDYDEYVIRGNLDENSFSVFYFKSGYMIASDCINSAQELSLIHI
;
A
#
# COMPACT_ATOMS: atom_id res chain seq x y z
N ILE A 1 -17.26 7.84 10.63
CA ILE A 1 -15.85 7.37 10.53
C ILE A 1 -15.88 5.99 9.92
N HIS A 2 -15.04 5.74 8.93
CA HIS A 2 -14.99 4.48 8.19
C HIS A 2 -13.56 3.98 8.07
N TYR A 3 -13.44 2.66 7.99
CA TYR A 3 -12.27 1.93 7.54
C TYR A 3 -12.59 1.28 6.19
N LEU A 4 -11.60 0.87 5.43
CA LEU A 4 -11.80 0.21 4.14
C LEU A 4 -11.09 -1.15 4.15
N ARG A 5 -11.87 -2.24 4.29
CA ARG A 5 -11.34 -3.61 4.27
C ARG A 5 -12.26 -4.58 3.52
N SER A 6 -13.57 -4.41 3.60
CA SER A 6 -14.56 -5.32 3.07
C SER A 6 -15.53 -4.62 2.11
N ILE A 7 -16.35 -5.42 1.39
CA ILE A 7 -17.40 -4.87 0.54
C ILE A 7 -18.48 -4.14 1.38
N ASP A 8 -18.71 -4.58 2.61
CA ASP A 8 -19.67 -3.93 3.51
C ASP A 8 -19.18 -2.53 3.90
N ASP A 9 -17.85 -2.36 4.10
CA ASP A 9 -17.26 -1.04 4.33
C ASP A 9 -17.50 -0.11 3.14
N VAL A 10 -17.37 -0.63 1.91
CA VAL A 10 -17.63 0.14 0.68
C VAL A 10 -19.09 0.59 0.64
N GLU A 11 -20.05 -0.28 0.95
CA GLU A 11 -21.46 0.08 0.94
C GLU A 11 -21.81 1.09 2.05
N MET A 12 -21.21 0.98 3.23
CA MET A 12 -21.33 1.99 4.29
C MET A 12 -20.75 3.34 3.86
N ILE A 13 -19.58 3.36 3.24
CA ILE A 13 -18.96 4.58 2.70
C ILE A 13 -19.88 5.21 1.66
N LYS A 14 -20.34 4.45 0.66
CA LYS A 14 -21.27 4.92 -0.38
C LYS A 14 -22.53 5.53 0.22
N SER A 15 -23.10 4.90 1.23
CA SER A 15 -24.30 5.44 1.89
C SER A 15 -24.06 6.78 2.58
N SER A 16 -22.85 6.96 3.13
CA SER A 16 -22.42 8.19 3.81
C SER A 16 -22.10 9.34 2.85
N LEU A 17 -21.84 9.05 1.56
CA LEU A 17 -21.57 10.09 0.56
C LEU A 17 -22.79 11.00 0.30
N LYS A 18 -24.02 10.51 0.54
CA LYS A 18 -25.24 11.27 0.25
C LYS A 18 -25.34 12.52 1.12
N GLY A 19 -25.23 13.69 0.47
CA GLY A 19 -25.32 14.99 1.13
C GLY A 19 -24.03 15.46 1.80
N SER A 20 -22.96 14.68 1.74
CA SER A 20 -21.63 15.03 2.22
C SER A 20 -20.86 15.84 1.20
N LYS A 21 -20.02 16.76 1.67
CA LYS A 21 -19.18 17.63 0.83
C LYS A 21 -17.71 17.51 1.16
N ASN A 22 -17.36 17.32 2.42
CA ASN A 22 -16.00 17.35 2.90
C ASN A 22 -15.59 15.97 3.43
N MET A 23 -14.53 15.40 2.84
CA MET A 23 -13.95 14.15 3.28
C MET A 23 -12.54 14.39 3.80
N VAL A 24 -12.26 13.91 5.01
CA VAL A 24 -10.90 13.84 5.54
C VAL A 24 -10.42 12.40 5.51
N ILE A 25 -9.23 12.20 4.96
CA ILE A 25 -8.56 10.90 4.90
C ILE A 25 -7.33 10.96 5.80
N ILE A 26 -7.27 10.07 6.77
CA ILE A 26 -6.16 9.96 7.71
C ILE A 26 -5.22 8.85 7.21
N GLY A 27 -4.04 9.25 6.75
CA GLY A 27 -3.01 8.40 6.17
C GLY A 27 -2.85 8.59 4.65
N GLY A 28 -1.64 8.98 4.24
CA GLY A 28 -1.23 9.22 2.86
C GLY A 28 -0.54 8.01 2.21
N GLY A 29 -0.95 6.78 2.56
CA GLY A 29 -0.54 5.55 1.88
C GLY A 29 -1.35 5.29 0.60
N TYR A 30 -1.09 4.17 -0.09
CA TYR A 30 -1.78 3.83 -1.36
C TYR A 30 -3.30 3.84 -1.21
N ILE A 31 -3.85 3.12 -0.24
CA ILE A 31 -5.31 3.04 -0.02
C ILE A 31 -5.90 4.44 0.23
N GLY A 32 -5.26 5.25 1.09
CA GLY A 32 -5.73 6.61 1.36
C GLY A 32 -5.76 7.48 0.11
N LEU A 33 -4.75 7.41 -0.74
CA LEU A 33 -4.66 8.18 -1.98
C LEU A 33 -5.62 7.67 -3.06
N GLU A 34 -5.84 6.36 -3.17
CA GLU A 34 -6.85 5.78 -4.06
C GLU A 34 -8.26 6.25 -3.67
N VAL A 35 -8.57 6.22 -2.37
CA VAL A 35 -9.84 6.76 -1.86
C VAL A 35 -9.94 8.27 -2.13
N ALA A 36 -8.83 9.02 -1.97
CA ALA A 36 -8.79 10.45 -2.27
C ALA A 36 -9.10 10.73 -3.74
N ALA A 37 -8.53 9.96 -4.65
CA ALA A 37 -8.75 10.09 -6.09
C ALA A 37 -10.23 9.81 -6.45
N VAL A 38 -10.81 8.75 -5.92
CA VAL A 38 -12.22 8.39 -6.14
C VAL A 38 -13.16 9.44 -5.54
N ALA A 39 -12.95 9.85 -4.30
CA ALA A 39 -13.79 10.82 -3.62
C ALA A 39 -13.76 12.20 -4.31
N ASN A 40 -12.57 12.65 -4.73
CA ASN A 40 -12.42 13.89 -5.48
C ASN A 40 -13.15 13.81 -6.85
N THR A 41 -13.02 12.69 -7.57
CA THR A 41 -13.74 12.46 -8.84
C THR A 41 -15.26 12.47 -8.65
N LEU A 42 -15.75 12.04 -7.48
CA LEU A 42 -17.18 12.12 -7.11
C LEU A 42 -17.62 13.53 -6.66
N GLY A 43 -16.72 14.51 -6.66
CA GLY A 43 -17.00 15.91 -6.38
C GLY A 43 -16.92 16.34 -4.92
N LEU A 44 -16.29 15.53 -4.05
CA LEU A 44 -16.05 15.93 -2.67
C LEU A 44 -14.78 16.81 -2.56
N ASN A 45 -14.81 17.72 -1.59
CA ASN A 45 -13.59 18.38 -1.11
C ASN A 45 -12.80 17.39 -0.26
N VAL A 46 -11.63 17.00 -0.72
CA VAL A 46 -10.82 15.97 -0.05
C VAL A 46 -9.59 16.60 0.60
N THR A 47 -9.38 16.28 1.87
CA THR A 47 -8.14 16.59 2.59
C THR A 47 -7.50 15.30 3.09
N VAL A 48 -6.27 15.03 2.67
CA VAL A 48 -5.43 13.93 3.18
C VAL A 48 -4.54 14.48 4.29
N VAL A 49 -4.56 13.83 5.45
CA VAL A 49 -3.71 14.17 6.60
C VAL A 49 -2.69 13.06 6.79
N GLU A 50 -1.41 13.39 6.67
CA GLU A 50 -0.28 12.46 6.81
C GLU A 50 0.67 12.94 7.90
N MET A 51 0.97 12.04 8.84
CA MET A 51 1.87 12.32 9.96
C MET A 51 3.34 12.43 9.49
N ALA A 52 3.70 11.63 8.49
CA ALA A 52 5.06 11.62 7.93
C ALA A 52 5.37 12.90 7.13
N SER A 53 6.63 13.09 6.81
CA SER A 53 7.10 14.27 6.08
C SER A 53 6.63 14.33 4.62
N ARG A 54 6.18 13.20 4.08
CA ARG A 54 5.66 13.05 2.71
C ARG A 54 4.66 11.90 2.62
N ILE A 55 3.76 11.95 1.66
CA ILE A 55 2.89 10.81 1.33
C ILE A 55 3.72 9.64 0.80
N LEU A 56 3.23 8.41 0.91
CA LEU A 56 3.90 7.18 0.44
C LEU A 56 5.32 6.98 1.01
N GLU A 57 5.67 7.60 2.13
CA GLU A 57 7.06 7.64 2.65
C GLU A 57 7.65 6.27 2.89
N ARG A 58 6.85 5.33 3.38
CA ARG A 58 7.30 3.96 3.71
C ARG A 58 7.44 3.03 2.51
N VAL A 59 6.91 3.41 1.35
CA VAL A 59 6.67 2.47 0.25
C VAL A 59 7.27 2.90 -1.07
N THR A 60 7.71 4.17 -1.20
CA THR A 60 8.34 4.64 -2.43
C THR A 60 9.36 5.75 -2.20
N SER A 61 10.09 6.13 -3.25
CA SER A 61 11.11 7.18 -3.23
C SER A 61 10.50 8.58 -3.10
N LYS A 62 11.37 9.54 -2.76
CA LYS A 62 10.99 10.96 -2.72
C LYS A 62 10.50 11.46 -4.08
N THR A 63 11.09 10.99 -5.18
CA THR A 63 10.71 11.37 -6.55
C THR A 63 9.25 11.01 -6.83
N ILE A 64 8.87 9.76 -6.59
CA ILE A 64 7.50 9.27 -6.79
C ILE A 64 6.54 9.95 -5.81
N SER A 65 6.92 10.06 -4.54
CA SER A 65 6.12 10.76 -3.53
C SER A 65 5.82 12.21 -3.92
N SER A 66 6.83 12.96 -4.35
CA SER A 66 6.67 14.36 -4.78
C SER A 66 5.80 14.47 -6.04
N PHE A 67 5.96 13.55 -6.99
CA PHE A 67 5.14 13.50 -8.19
C PHE A 67 3.65 13.29 -7.83
N TYR A 68 3.34 12.28 -7.00
CA TYR A 68 1.96 12.02 -6.58
C TYR A 68 1.38 13.17 -5.76
N ASN A 69 2.17 13.80 -4.88
CA ASN A 69 1.72 14.96 -4.12
C ASN A 69 1.27 16.09 -5.07
N SER A 70 2.13 16.49 -6.00
CA SER A 70 1.82 17.54 -6.97
C SER A 70 0.64 17.17 -7.87
N PHE A 71 0.54 15.91 -8.26
CA PHE A 71 -0.55 15.44 -9.10
C PHE A 71 -1.90 15.52 -8.37
N HIS A 72 -2.00 15.02 -7.15
CA HIS A 72 -3.21 15.11 -6.33
C HIS A 72 -3.62 16.56 -6.06
N GLU A 73 -2.64 17.42 -5.71
CA GLU A 73 -2.91 18.86 -5.49
C GLU A 73 -3.40 19.54 -6.76
N SER A 74 -2.88 19.19 -7.93
CA SER A 74 -3.36 19.72 -9.22
C SER A 74 -4.82 19.35 -9.54
N ARG A 75 -5.32 18.26 -8.94
CA ARG A 75 -6.71 17.81 -9.02
C ARG A 75 -7.61 18.39 -7.91
N GLY A 76 -7.04 19.22 -7.02
CA GLY A 76 -7.78 19.88 -5.95
C GLY A 76 -7.85 19.07 -4.65
N VAL A 77 -7.11 17.98 -4.52
CA VAL A 77 -6.95 17.29 -3.23
C VAL A 77 -5.98 18.09 -2.37
N LYS A 78 -6.37 18.42 -1.15
CA LYS A 78 -5.48 19.06 -0.18
C LYS A 78 -4.67 18.00 0.55
N ILE A 79 -3.34 18.15 0.61
CA ILE A 79 -2.45 17.24 1.32
C ILE A 79 -1.75 17.98 2.45
N LEU A 80 -1.87 17.47 3.68
CA LEU A 80 -1.24 18.01 4.87
C LEU A 80 -0.26 16.97 5.42
N THR A 81 1.01 17.13 5.11
CA THR A 81 2.11 16.32 5.67
C THR A 81 2.60 16.91 6.99
N ASN A 82 3.43 16.17 7.76
CA ASN A 82 3.88 16.54 9.09
C ASN A 82 2.71 16.94 10.02
N THR A 83 1.53 16.38 9.82
CA THR A 83 0.31 16.77 10.50
C THR A 83 -0.27 15.59 11.26
N LEU A 84 -0.32 15.72 12.57
CA LEU A 84 -0.85 14.69 13.48
C LEU A 84 -2.33 14.94 13.73
N VAL A 85 -3.16 13.90 13.57
CA VAL A 85 -4.56 13.92 14.01
C VAL A 85 -4.60 13.75 15.53
N GLN A 86 -5.33 14.62 16.21
CA GLN A 86 -5.46 14.64 17.67
C GLN A 86 -6.82 14.16 18.13
N ALA A 87 -7.89 14.53 17.40
CA ALA A 87 -9.26 14.11 17.70
C ALA A 87 -10.14 14.12 16.45
N ILE A 88 -11.22 13.36 16.50
CA ILE A 88 -12.34 13.42 15.54
C ILE A 88 -13.56 13.81 16.33
N ASN A 89 -14.15 14.95 16.00
CA ASN A 89 -15.27 15.55 16.76
C ASN A 89 -16.60 15.39 16.05
N GLY A 90 -17.67 15.37 16.82
CA GLY A 90 -19.05 15.32 16.38
C GLY A 90 -19.92 14.57 17.40
N ASP A 91 -21.22 14.76 17.34
CA ASP A 91 -22.17 14.06 18.21
C ASP A 91 -22.63 12.74 17.56
N ASN A 92 -23.67 12.81 16.71
CA ASN A 92 -24.18 11.65 15.96
C ASN A 92 -23.49 11.44 14.62
N ARG A 93 -22.81 12.47 14.11
CA ARG A 93 -22.01 12.47 12.88
C ARG A 93 -20.72 13.22 13.13
N VAL A 94 -19.70 12.89 12.36
CA VAL A 94 -18.46 13.67 12.36
C VAL A 94 -18.75 15.09 11.86
N SER A 95 -18.11 16.07 12.48
CA SER A 95 -18.19 17.48 12.10
C SER A 95 -16.82 18.09 11.84
N SER A 96 -15.78 17.62 12.51
CA SER A 96 -14.40 18.09 12.29
C SER A 96 -13.35 17.07 12.70
N VAL A 97 -12.15 17.28 12.19
CA VAL A 97 -10.92 16.60 12.60
C VAL A 97 -9.95 17.63 13.15
N GLU A 98 -9.59 17.50 14.42
CA GLU A 98 -8.56 18.30 15.06
C GLU A 98 -7.18 17.76 14.73
N THR A 99 -6.32 18.64 14.29
CA THR A 99 -4.93 18.29 13.93
C THR A 99 -3.93 19.22 14.59
N SER A 100 -2.65 18.86 14.54
CA SER A 100 -1.56 19.73 14.97
C SER A 100 -1.46 21.03 14.15
N SER A 101 -2.12 21.10 12.99
CA SER A 101 -2.14 22.26 12.09
C SER A 101 -3.47 23.03 12.13
N GLY A 102 -4.40 22.66 13.02
CA GLY A 102 -5.73 23.27 13.18
C GLY A 102 -6.87 22.32 12.88
N SER A 103 -8.09 22.83 12.98
CA SER A 103 -9.33 22.08 12.77
C SER A 103 -9.70 22.02 11.29
N ILE A 104 -10.16 20.86 10.82
CA ILE A 104 -10.61 20.60 9.44
C ILE A 104 -12.08 20.17 9.51
N GLU A 105 -12.96 20.87 8.79
CA GLU A 105 -14.35 20.46 8.65
C GLU A 105 -14.46 19.14 7.90
N ALA A 106 -15.30 18.22 8.41
CA ALA A 106 -15.47 16.89 7.83
C ALA A 106 -16.89 16.37 7.99
N ASP A 107 -17.48 15.92 6.90
CA ASP A 107 -18.73 15.14 6.90
C ASP A 107 -18.45 13.63 6.95
N ILE A 108 -17.30 13.22 6.42
CA ILE A 108 -16.81 11.83 6.36
C ILE A 108 -15.34 11.80 6.73
N VAL A 109 -14.96 10.80 7.52
CA VAL A 109 -13.55 10.49 7.81
C VAL A 109 -13.28 9.05 7.40
N ILE A 110 -12.24 8.86 6.58
CA ILE A 110 -11.67 7.54 6.24
C ILE A 110 -10.33 7.39 6.97
N VAL A 111 -10.15 6.27 7.66
CA VAL A 111 -8.91 5.97 8.39
C VAL A 111 -8.13 4.89 7.63
N GLY A 112 -6.98 5.27 7.08
CA GLY A 112 -6.10 4.43 6.28
C GLY A 112 -4.64 4.46 6.75
N ILE A 113 -4.40 4.23 8.04
CA ILE A 113 -3.08 4.35 8.69
C ILE A 113 -2.22 3.08 8.60
N GLY A 114 -2.66 2.07 7.88
CA GLY A 114 -2.00 0.77 7.69
C GLY A 114 -2.89 -0.38 8.10
N VAL A 115 -2.37 -1.60 7.90
CA VAL A 115 -3.07 -2.85 8.20
C VAL A 115 -2.23 -3.73 9.12
N LEU A 116 -2.90 -4.55 9.91
CA LEU A 116 -2.28 -5.57 10.74
C LEU A 116 -2.56 -6.96 10.13
N PRO A 117 -1.60 -7.88 10.15
CA PRO A 117 -1.84 -9.25 9.68
C PRO A 117 -2.85 -9.97 10.58
N CYS A 118 -3.79 -10.69 10.00
CA CYS A 118 -4.71 -11.55 10.74
C CYS A 118 -3.99 -12.84 11.13
N GLN A 119 -3.30 -12.84 12.27
CA GLN A 119 -2.46 -13.95 12.73
C GLN A 119 -2.98 -14.65 14.00
N ALA A 120 -4.06 -14.16 14.63
CA ALA A 120 -4.56 -14.67 15.91
C ALA A 120 -4.88 -16.17 15.87
N LEU A 121 -5.48 -16.69 14.80
CA LEU A 121 -5.77 -18.11 14.66
C LEU A 121 -4.49 -18.98 14.68
N ALA A 122 -3.41 -18.49 14.10
CA ALA A 122 -2.12 -19.16 14.11
C ALA A 122 -1.45 -19.11 15.50
N GLU A 123 -1.58 -17.98 16.19
CA GLU A 123 -1.11 -17.82 17.59
C GLU A 123 -1.84 -18.80 18.52
N ASP A 124 -3.16 -18.88 18.43
CA ASP A 124 -3.99 -19.80 19.22
C ASP A 124 -3.64 -21.28 18.94
N ALA A 125 -3.20 -21.59 17.73
CA ALA A 125 -2.72 -22.91 17.32
C ALA A 125 -1.25 -23.19 17.74
N GLY A 126 -0.55 -22.22 18.38
CA GLY A 126 0.85 -22.35 18.77
C GLY A 126 1.85 -22.21 17.61
N VAL A 127 1.42 -21.72 16.46
CA VAL A 127 2.28 -21.44 15.31
C VAL A 127 3.09 -20.15 15.55
N LYS A 128 4.34 -20.14 15.14
CA LYS A 128 5.21 -18.97 15.31
C LYS A 128 4.73 -17.80 14.45
N VAL A 129 4.65 -16.62 15.06
CA VAL A 129 4.27 -15.35 14.42
C VAL A 129 5.24 -14.23 14.81
N ASP A 130 5.43 -13.27 13.89
CA ASP A 130 6.14 -12.01 14.11
C ASP A 130 5.77 -11.03 12.98
N ASN A 131 4.87 -10.09 13.25
CA ASN A 131 4.30 -9.22 12.22
C ASN A 131 3.81 -10.00 10.99
N GLY A 132 3.20 -11.16 11.24
CA GLY A 132 2.71 -12.14 10.28
C GLY A 132 3.04 -13.56 10.69
N ILE A 133 2.41 -14.53 10.07
CA ILE A 133 2.65 -15.95 10.29
C ILE A 133 3.99 -16.32 9.64
N ILE A 134 4.95 -16.77 10.44
CA ILE A 134 6.27 -17.15 9.93
C ILE A 134 6.18 -18.43 9.12
N VAL A 135 6.63 -18.37 7.88
CA VAL A 135 6.70 -19.53 6.97
C VAL A 135 8.10 -19.67 6.38
N ASP A 136 8.42 -20.88 5.94
CA ASP A 136 9.62 -21.16 5.15
C ASP A 136 9.41 -20.84 3.65
N GLU A 137 10.39 -21.16 2.82
CA GLU A 137 10.34 -20.96 1.35
C GLU A 137 9.28 -21.82 0.65
N PHE A 138 8.69 -22.81 1.32
CA PHE A 138 7.60 -23.66 0.84
C PHE A 138 6.25 -23.23 1.40
N CYS A 139 6.18 -22.06 2.03
CA CYS A 139 5.01 -21.53 2.73
C CYS A 139 4.51 -22.41 3.88
N LYS A 140 5.38 -23.24 4.45
CA LYS A 140 5.09 -24.11 5.59
C LYS A 140 5.40 -23.35 6.88
N THR A 141 4.55 -23.47 7.88
CA THR A 141 4.69 -22.83 9.19
C THR A 141 5.63 -23.64 10.11
N SER A 142 5.70 -23.24 11.37
CA SER A 142 6.41 -24.01 12.40
C SER A 142 5.73 -25.34 12.77
N ASP A 143 4.50 -25.59 12.31
CA ASP A 143 3.79 -26.86 12.41
C ASP A 143 3.87 -27.60 11.08
N ASP A 144 4.09 -28.91 11.12
CA ASP A 144 4.31 -29.75 9.93
C ASP A 144 3.10 -29.90 9.02
N TYR A 145 1.91 -29.63 9.54
CA TYR A 145 0.64 -29.82 8.84
C TYR A 145 -0.07 -28.50 8.52
N ILE A 146 0.52 -27.35 8.91
CA ILE A 146 -0.07 -26.05 8.73
C ILE A 146 0.75 -25.23 7.73
N PHE A 147 0.07 -24.68 6.72
CA PHE A 147 0.63 -23.77 5.71
C PHE A 147 -0.06 -22.41 5.79
N SER A 148 0.61 -21.37 5.33
CA SER A 148 0.02 -20.05 5.25
C SER A 148 0.48 -19.34 3.98
N ALA A 149 -0.39 -18.50 3.41
CA ALA A 149 -0.13 -17.73 2.19
C ALA A 149 -0.78 -16.35 2.23
N GLY A 150 -0.23 -15.42 1.46
CA GLY A 150 -0.78 -14.09 1.25
C GLY A 150 -0.29 -13.05 2.27
N ASP A 151 -1.06 -11.99 2.42
CA ASP A 151 -0.71 -10.77 3.16
C ASP A 151 -0.38 -10.99 4.65
N CYS A 152 -0.89 -12.09 5.21
CA CYS A 152 -0.65 -12.46 6.61
C CYS A 152 0.66 -13.22 6.83
N THR A 153 1.47 -13.52 5.80
CA THR A 153 2.69 -14.32 5.94
C THR A 153 3.95 -13.47 6.04
N LEU A 154 4.86 -13.87 6.91
CA LEU A 154 6.24 -13.41 6.96
C LEU A 154 7.13 -14.52 6.41
N HIS A 155 7.71 -14.32 5.23
CA HIS A 155 8.46 -15.32 4.47
C HIS A 155 9.88 -14.87 4.15
N PRO A 156 10.84 -15.82 3.96
CA PRO A 156 12.19 -15.48 3.56
C PRO A 156 12.21 -14.96 2.10
N SER A 157 12.97 -13.91 1.87
CA SER A 157 13.32 -13.46 0.53
C SER A 157 14.82 -13.66 0.30
N HIS A 158 15.16 -14.54 -0.62
CA HIS A 158 16.55 -14.76 -1.00
C HIS A 158 17.15 -13.55 -1.70
N PHE A 159 16.35 -12.84 -2.50
CA PHE A 159 16.79 -11.64 -3.21
C PHE A 159 17.21 -10.51 -2.26
N TYR A 160 16.43 -10.28 -1.18
CA TYR A 160 16.72 -9.23 -0.20
C TYR A 160 17.48 -9.73 1.04
N ASN A 161 17.74 -11.04 1.13
CA ASN A 161 18.40 -11.68 2.27
C ASN A 161 17.79 -11.29 3.63
N LYS A 162 16.47 -11.27 3.70
CA LYS A 162 15.69 -10.96 4.91
C LYS A 162 14.29 -11.55 4.82
N ASN A 163 13.61 -11.66 5.96
CA ASN A 163 12.18 -11.97 5.97
C ASN A 163 11.37 -10.72 5.58
N ILE A 164 10.36 -10.90 4.74
CA ILE A 164 9.47 -9.85 4.27
C ILE A 164 8.02 -10.28 4.38
N ARG A 165 7.12 -9.32 4.59
CA ARG A 165 5.67 -9.47 4.50
C ARG A 165 5.18 -8.55 3.38
N LEU A 166 4.47 -9.13 2.42
CA LEU A 166 4.00 -8.43 1.24
C LEU A 166 2.47 -8.42 1.21
N GLU A 167 1.91 -7.24 1.08
CA GLU A 167 0.47 -6.99 0.95
C GLU A 167 0.15 -6.79 -0.53
N SER A 168 0.10 -7.88 -1.32
CA SER A 168 -0.20 -7.77 -2.75
C SER A 168 -0.89 -9.01 -3.29
N VAL A 169 -1.75 -8.79 -4.29
CA VAL A 169 -2.47 -9.86 -5.00
C VAL A 169 -1.50 -10.86 -5.63
N HIS A 170 -0.41 -10.37 -6.23
CA HIS A 170 0.62 -11.22 -6.84
C HIS A 170 1.25 -12.15 -5.80
N ASN A 171 1.67 -11.62 -4.65
CA ASN A 171 2.22 -12.42 -3.56
C ASN A 171 1.22 -13.49 -3.10
N ALA A 172 -0.05 -13.12 -2.89
CA ALA A 172 -1.08 -14.05 -2.43
C ALA A 172 -1.31 -15.20 -3.42
N ILE A 173 -1.36 -14.90 -4.73
CA ILE A 173 -1.53 -15.91 -5.79
C ILE A 173 -0.33 -16.85 -5.84
N GLU A 174 0.88 -16.33 -5.89
CA GLU A 174 2.09 -17.14 -6.07
C GLU A 174 2.40 -17.97 -4.82
N GLN A 175 2.20 -17.43 -3.62
CA GLN A 175 2.28 -18.23 -2.40
C GLN A 175 1.19 -19.31 -2.34
N GLY A 176 -0.03 -19.00 -2.77
CA GLY A 176 -1.10 -20.00 -2.87
C GLY A 176 -0.74 -21.18 -3.78
N LYS A 177 -0.08 -20.94 -4.91
CA LYS A 177 0.47 -21.99 -5.80
C LYS A 177 1.56 -22.81 -5.08
N THR A 178 2.48 -22.14 -4.38
CA THR A 178 3.53 -22.80 -3.61
C THR A 178 2.94 -23.70 -2.53
N VAL A 179 1.93 -23.23 -1.78
CA VAL A 179 1.21 -24.04 -0.79
C VAL A 179 0.58 -25.27 -1.44
N ALA A 180 -0.11 -25.09 -2.57
CA ALA A 180 -0.74 -26.21 -3.27
C ALA A 180 0.28 -27.28 -3.69
N SER A 181 1.41 -26.89 -4.26
CA SER A 181 2.53 -27.79 -4.58
C SER A 181 3.07 -28.50 -3.34
N SER A 182 3.26 -27.77 -2.23
CA SER A 182 3.75 -28.34 -0.98
C SER A 182 2.82 -29.39 -0.40
N ILE A 183 1.49 -29.17 -0.45
CA ILE A 183 0.48 -30.10 0.04
C ILE A 183 0.48 -31.43 -0.75
N VAL A 184 0.71 -31.39 -2.06
CA VAL A 184 0.80 -32.60 -2.88
C VAL A 184 2.18 -33.25 -2.89
N GLY A 185 3.12 -32.72 -2.10
CA GLY A 185 4.47 -33.28 -1.92
C GLY A 185 5.50 -32.82 -2.96
N GLU A 186 5.17 -31.81 -3.78
CA GLU A 186 6.11 -31.17 -4.68
C GLU A 186 6.89 -30.07 -3.94
N LYS A 187 8.21 -30.06 -4.11
CA LYS A 187 9.10 -29.06 -3.50
C LYS A 187 9.37 -27.91 -4.47
N VAL A 188 8.42 -26.97 -4.55
CA VAL A 188 8.56 -25.75 -5.33
C VAL A 188 8.71 -24.58 -4.36
N SER A 189 9.89 -23.97 -4.29
CA SER A 189 10.13 -22.84 -3.41
C SER A 189 9.52 -21.55 -3.96
N TYR A 190 8.97 -20.73 -3.06
CA TYR A 190 8.53 -19.36 -3.36
C TYR A 190 9.76 -18.46 -3.53
N ASN A 191 9.98 -17.96 -4.72
CA ASN A 191 11.09 -17.07 -5.04
C ASN A 191 10.68 -16.01 -6.07
N GLN A 192 9.57 -15.33 -5.80
CA GLN A 192 9.05 -14.30 -6.69
C GLN A 192 9.61 -12.93 -6.32
N ILE A 193 9.88 -12.12 -7.35
CA ILE A 193 10.13 -10.69 -7.17
C ILE A 193 8.81 -10.03 -6.76
N PRO A 194 8.77 -9.23 -5.68
CA PRO A 194 7.58 -8.50 -5.29
C PRO A 194 7.03 -7.69 -6.45
N TRP A 195 5.72 -7.79 -6.68
CA TRP A 195 5.03 -6.97 -7.65
C TRP A 195 3.74 -6.41 -7.04
N PHE A 196 3.51 -5.12 -7.29
CA PHE A 196 2.39 -4.37 -6.75
C PHE A 196 1.93 -3.31 -7.76
N TRP A 197 0.67 -2.89 -7.68
CA TRP A 197 0.16 -1.77 -8.45
C TRP A 197 -0.77 -0.89 -7.62
N SER A 198 -0.93 0.37 -8.06
CA SER A 198 -1.90 1.32 -7.52
C SER A 198 -2.44 2.19 -8.65
N ASP A 199 -3.76 2.31 -8.72
CA ASP A 199 -4.45 3.16 -9.69
C ASP A 199 -5.02 4.38 -8.97
N GLN A 200 -4.54 5.58 -9.31
CA GLN A 200 -4.97 6.84 -8.70
C GLN A 200 -5.29 7.84 -9.82
N PHE A 201 -6.56 8.23 -9.97
CA PHE A 201 -7.05 8.94 -11.15
C PHE A 201 -6.70 8.16 -12.43
N GLU A 202 -6.04 8.82 -13.40
CA GLU A 202 -5.53 8.18 -14.62
C GLU A 202 -4.11 7.62 -14.50
N LEU A 203 -3.48 7.72 -13.34
CA LEU A 203 -2.14 7.20 -13.11
C LEU A 203 -2.19 5.72 -12.76
N LYS A 204 -1.44 4.92 -13.49
CA LYS A 204 -1.20 3.50 -13.23
C LYS A 204 0.23 3.34 -12.75
N LEU A 205 0.40 3.19 -11.46
CA LEU A 205 1.67 2.83 -10.86
C LEU A 205 1.84 1.32 -10.85
N GLN A 206 2.96 0.86 -11.35
CA GLN A 206 3.37 -0.54 -11.24
C GLN A 206 4.76 -0.59 -10.62
N ILE A 207 4.91 -1.43 -9.61
CA ILE A 207 6.14 -1.58 -8.83
C ILE A 207 6.63 -3.00 -8.97
N ALA A 208 7.89 -3.17 -9.28
CA ALA A 208 8.58 -4.44 -9.14
C ALA A 208 9.79 -4.29 -8.22
N GLY A 209 9.93 -5.24 -7.30
CA GLY A 209 10.96 -5.18 -6.26
C GLY A 209 10.60 -4.26 -5.09
N LEU A 210 11.55 -4.12 -4.17
CA LEU A 210 11.48 -3.22 -3.02
C LEU A 210 12.64 -2.24 -3.11
N ASN A 211 12.32 -0.95 -3.10
CA ASN A 211 13.31 0.13 -3.24
C ASN A 211 13.98 0.54 -1.91
N ASN A 212 13.94 -0.34 -0.90
CA ASN A 212 14.59 -0.07 0.37
C ASN A 212 16.10 -0.09 0.21
N ASP A 213 16.78 0.89 0.82
CA ASP A 213 18.24 0.98 0.87
C ASP A 213 18.93 1.15 -0.50
N TYR A 214 18.27 1.72 -1.51
CA TYR A 214 18.95 2.09 -2.75
C TYR A 214 19.98 3.20 -2.50
N ASP A 215 21.08 3.15 -3.25
CA ASP A 215 22.16 4.14 -3.23
C ASP A 215 22.15 5.03 -4.49
N GLU A 216 21.53 4.57 -5.56
CA GLU A 216 21.40 5.27 -6.83
C GLU A 216 20.02 5.03 -7.46
N TYR A 217 19.53 6.00 -8.22
CA TYR A 217 18.35 5.80 -9.06
C TYR A 217 18.48 6.52 -10.40
N VAL A 218 17.79 6.02 -11.41
CA VAL A 218 17.75 6.57 -12.77
C VAL A 218 16.28 6.77 -13.16
N ILE A 219 15.98 7.94 -13.70
CA ILE A 219 14.65 8.22 -14.26
C ILE A 219 14.71 8.07 -15.78
N ARG A 220 13.76 7.35 -16.34
CA ARG A 220 13.56 7.20 -17.77
C ARG A 220 12.12 7.59 -18.13
N GLY A 221 11.94 8.39 -19.18
CA GLY A 221 10.64 8.92 -19.60
C GLY A 221 10.46 10.38 -19.23
N ASN A 222 9.22 10.85 -19.18
CA ASN A 222 8.88 12.26 -18.97
C ASN A 222 7.85 12.44 -17.85
N LEU A 223 8.24 13.11 -16.79
CA LEU A 223 7.36 13.40 -15.64
C LEU A 223 6.19 14.30 -16.05
N ASP A 224 6.43 15.29 -16.92
CA ASP A 224 5.40 16.24 -17.36
C ASP A 224 4.31 15.57 -18.22
N GLU A 225 4.64 14.47 -18.87
CA GLU A 225 3.70 13.64 -19.65
C GLU A 225 3.03 12.54 -18.80
N ASN A 226 3.32 12.47 -17.48
CA ASN A 226 2.86 11.42 -16.58
C ASN A 226 3.21 10.00 -17.08
N SER A 227 4.34 9.86 -17.78
CA SER A 227 4.80 8.58 -18.35
C SER A 227 6.30 8.43 -18.18
N PHE A 228 6.69 7.74 -17.10
CA PHE A 228 8.10 7.54 -16.72
C PHE A 228 8.28 6.35 -15.81
N SER A 229 9.54 5.95 -15.65
CA SER A 229 9.97 4.91 -14.72
C SER A 229 11.16 5.38 -13.91
N VAL A 230 11.19 4.96 -12.65
CA VAL A 230 12.33 5.15 -11.75
C VAL A 230 12.92 3.77 -11.47
N PHE A 231 14.17 3.56 -11.83
CA PHE A 231 14.94 2.35 -11.56
C PHE A 231 15.87 2.58 -10.39
N TYR A 232 15.84 1.69 -9.41
CA TYR A 232 16.62 1.80 -8.17
C TYR A 232 17.74 0.79 -8.16
N PHE A 233 18.93 1.24 -7.78
CA PHE A 233 20.13 0.43 -7.75
C PHE A 233 20.71 0.40 -6.34
N LYS A 234 21.38 -0.69 -6.02
CA LYS A 234 22.22 -0.86 -4.83
C LYS A 234 23.51 -1.54 -5.23
N SER A 235 24.63 -0.85 -4.99
CA SER A 235 25.98 -1.35 -5.36
C SER A 235 26.08 -1.76 -6.84
N GLY A 236 25.42 -0.99 -7.73
CA GLY A 236 25.40 -1.21 -9.18
C GLY A 236 24.42 -2.28 -9.67
N TYR A 237 23.68 -2.94 -8.78
CA TYR A 237 22.62 -3.91 -9.14
C TYR A 237 21.24 -3.29 -9.04
N MET A 238 20.41 -3.50 -10.05
CA MET A 238 19.02 -3.06 -10.01
C MET A 238 18.23 -3.90 -9.00
N ILE A 239 17.56 -3.24 -8.03
CA ILE A 239 16.82 -3.88 -6.96
C ILE A 239 15.31 -3.68 -7.06
N ALA A 240 14.86 -2.61 -7.71
CA ALA A 240 13.45 -2.29 -7.88
C ALA A 240 13.21 -1.29 -9.01
N SER A 241 11.95 -1.16 -9.41
CA SER A 241 11.48 -0.07 -10.25
C SER A 241 10.06 0.33 -9.92
N ASP A 242 9.77 1.63 -10.09
CA ASP A 242 8.43 2.22 -10.04
C ASP A 242 8.12 2.75 -11.45
N CYS A 243 7.07 2.25 -12.10
CA CYS A 243 6.68 2.63 -13.45
C CYS A 243 5.31 3.31 -13.42
N ILE A 244 5.23 4.56 -13.88
CA ILE A 244 3.99 5.33 -13.98
C ILE A 244 3.59 5.41 -15.45
N ASN A 245 2.41 4.86 -15.80
CA ASN A 245 1.88 4.79 -17.17
C ASN A 245 2.91 4.26 -18.19
N SER A 246 3.84 3.42 -17.75
CA SER A 246 4.99 2.93 -18.51
C SER A 246 5.20 1.42 -18.32
N ALA A 247 4.12 0.64 -18.47
CA ALA A 247 4.10 -0.81 -18.19
C ALA A 247 5.14 -1.61 -19.01
N GLN A 248 5.54 -1.12 -20.19
CA GLN A 248 6.53 -1.78 -21.04
C GLN A 248 7.91 -1.85 -20.38
N GLU A 249 8.23 -0.88 -19.52
CA GLU A 249 9.52 -0.83 -18.82
C GLU A 249 9.64 -1.92 -17.74
N LEU A 250 8.52 -2.41 -17.20
CA LEU A 250 8.51 -3.56 -16.27
C LEU A 250 9.09 -4.83 -16.89
N SER A 251 8.96 -5.01 -18.20
CA SER A 251 9.54 -6.18 -18.88
C SER A 251 11.06 -6.22 -18.83
N LEU A 252 11.71 -5.08 -18.60
CA LEU A 252 13.18 -4.99 -18.47
C LEU A 252 13.70 -5.60 -17.15
N ILE A 253 12.84 -5.78 -16.15
CA ILE A 253 13.23 -6.36 -14.85
C ILE A 253 13.43 -7.88 -14.94
N HIS A 254 12.88 -8.52 -15.95
CA HIS A 254 13.04 -9.96 -16.20
C HIS A 254 14.32 -10.31 -16.99
N ILE A 255 15.15 -9.31 -17.28
CA ILE A 255 16.46 -9.50 -17.91
C ILE A 255 17.54 -9.38 -16.85
#